data_a5c7344bddb974303d75d73b2438478c
#
_entry.id   a5c7344bddb974303d75d73b2438478c
#
_cell.length_a   1.000
_cell.length_b   1.000
_cell.length_c   1.000
_cell.angle_alpha   90.00
_cell.angle_beta   90.00
_cell.angle_gamma   90.00
#
_symmetry.space_group_name_H-M   'P 1'
#
loop_
_entity.id
_entity.type
_entity.pdbx_description
1 polymer ?
#
loop_
_entity_poly.entity_id
_entity_poly.type
_entity_poly.pdbx_seq_one_letter_code
_entity_poly.pdbx_strand_id
1 'polypeptide(L)'
;MLEGIRIVEIEGLGPTPFAGMMFADLGAEVTVIHRKDKSIFSNPKNILDRGKRSIELDLKDPKDLEIAKKIIFRSDALIEGFRPGVMENFGLGPDDLNENPLLVYGRMTGWGQNCLLYTSPSPRDATLSRMPSSA
;
A
#
# COMPACT_ATOMS: atom_id res chain seq x y z
N MET A 1 20.01 5.06 -9.79
CA MET A 1 19.94 5.81 -8.52
C MET A 1 19.47 4.91 -7.36
N LEU A 2 18.47 4.07 -7.57
CA LEU A 2 17.97 3.12 -6.53
C LEU A 2 18.24 1.66 -6.88
N GLU A 3 19.24 1.38 -7.70
CA GLU A 3 19.62 0.02 -8.09
C GLU A 3 19.99 -0.81 -6.84
N GLY A 4 19.42 -2.02 -6.78
CA GLY A 4 19.60 -2.92 -5.64
C GLY A 4 18.68 -2.68 -4.46
N ILE A 5 17.88 -1.60 -4.46
CA ILE A 5 16.87 -1.35 -3.44
C ILE A 5 15.59 -2.13 -3.77
N ARG A 6 15.10 -2.89 -2.81
CA ARG A 6 13.87 -3.67 -2.94
C ARG A 6 12.73 -3.01 -2.18
N ILE A 7 11.65 -2.73 -2.88
CA ILE A 7 10.47 -2.06 -2.32
C ILE A 7 9.25 -2.96 -2.52
N VAL A 8 8.50 -3.17 -1.45
CA VAL A 8 7.18 -3.80 -1.51
C VAL A 8 6.12 -2.71 -1.51
N GLU A 9 5.21 -2.80 -2.45
CA GLU A 9 4.04 -1.94 -2.55
C GLU A 9 2.79 -2.77 -2.27
N ILE A 10 1.96 -2.33 -1.35
CA ILE A 10 0.62 -2.91 -1.17
C ILE A 10 -0.34 -2.25 -2.15
N GLU A 11 -1.08 -3.05 -2.91
CA GLU A 11 -2.05 -2.55 -3.89
C GLU A 11 -2.96 -1.49 -3.29
N GLY A 12 -3.11 -0.39 -3.98
CA GLY A 12 -3.95 0.71 -3.55
C GLY A 12 -4.26 1.67 -4.68
N LEU A 13 -4.85 2.79 -4.33
CA LEU A 13 -5.21 3.86 -5.25
C LEU A 13 -4.39 5.12 -4.97
N GLY A 14 -4.29 5.95 -5.99
CA GLY A 14 -3.75 7.29 -5.85
C GLY A 14 -2.23 7.35 -5.68
N PRO A 15 -1.74 7.94 -4.59
CA PRO A 15 -0.32 8.28 -4.47
C PRO A 15 0.60 7.08 -4.30
N THR A 16 0.15 5.98 -3.68
CA THR A 16 1.00 4.81 -3.44
C THR A 16 1.47 4.15 -4.75
N PRO A 17 0.60 3.76 -5.69
CA PRO A 17 1.06 3.22 -6.97
C PRO A 17 1.87 4.23 -7.79
N PHE A 18 1.59 5.51 -7.69
CA PHE A 18 2.39 6.54 -8.35
C PHE A 18 3.81 6.59 -7.77
N ALA A 19 3.96 6.57 -6.45
CA ALA A 19 5.26 6.52 -5.79
C ALA A 19 6.04 5.27 -6.19
N GLY A 20 5.39 4.10 -6.19
CA GLY A 20 6.00 2.84 -6.63
C GLY A 20 6.50 2.90 -8.07
N MET A 21 5.73 3.51 -8.98
CA MET A 21 6.15 3.73 -10.36
C MET A 21 7.41 4.62 -10.43
N MET A 22 7.44 5.71 -9.67
CA MET A 22 8.62 6.59 -9.62
C MET A 22 9.85 5.86 -9.10
N PHE A 23 9.71 5.05 -8.06
CA PHE A 23 10.81 4.25 -7.53
C PHE A 23 11.32 3.24 -8.57
N ALA A 24 10.43 2.59 -9.30
CA ALA A 24 10.80 1.68 -10.38
C ALA A 24 11.55 2.41 -11.51
N ASP A 25 11.08 3.59 -11.88
CA ASP A 25 11.76 4.44 -12.88
C ASP A 25 13.17 4.86 -12.43
N LEU A 26 13.39 4.99 -11.13
CA LEU A 26 14.70 5.31 -10.53
C LEU A 26 15.60 4.06 -10.34
N GLY A 27 15.14 2.89 -10.75
CA GLY A 27 15.93 1.67 -10.74
C GLY A 27 15.68 0.72 -9.56
N ALA A 28 14.74 1.02 -8.66
CA ALA A 28 14.38 0.11 -7.58
C ALA A 28 13.64 -1.14 -8.10
N GLU A 29 13.82 -2.26 -7.42
CA GLU A 29 13.03 -3.46 -7.62
C GLU A 29 11.73 -3.35 -6.84
N VAL A 30 10.64 -2.95 -7.50
CA VAL A 30 9.33 -2.79 -6.87
C VAL A 30 8.48 -4.04 -7.11
N THR A 31 7.99 -4.63 -6.03
CA THR A 31 7.05 -5.75 -6.07
C THR A 31 5.71 -5.33 -5.49
N VAL A 32 4.65 -5.41 -6.28
CA VAL A 32 3.29 -5.08 -5.84
C VAL A 32 2.60 -6.34 -5.34
N ILE A 33 2.05 -6.27 -4.15
CA ILE A 33 1.15 -7.31 -3.63
C ILE A 33 -0.28 -6.92 -3.98
N HIS A 34 -0.87 -7.61 -4.95
CA HIS A 34 -2.25 -7.45 -5.37
C HIS A 34 -3.17 -8.38 -4.60
N ARG A 35 -4.43 -8.00 -4.50
CA ARG A 35 -5.48 -8.87 -3.96
C ARG A 35 -5.81 -9.99 -4.97
N LYS A 36 -6.12 -11.18 -4.47
CA LYS A 36 -6.58 -12.32 -5.32
C LYS A 36 -7.94 -12.08 -5.95
N ASP A 37 -8.80 -11.36 -5.28
CA ASP A 37 -10.06 -10.94 -5.89
C ASP A 37 -9.72 -10.00 -7.05
N LYS A 38 -10.21 -10.35 -8.23
CA LYS A 38 -10.01 -9.53 -9.44
C LYS A 38 -10.45 -8.11 -9.14
N SER A 39 -9.52 -7.32 -8.68
CA SER A 39 -9.80 -5.94 -8.39
C SER A 39 -10.06 -5.24 -9.72
N ILE A 40 -11.03 -4.35 -9.69
CA ILE A 40 -11.29 -3.37 -10.75
C ILE A 40 -10.03 -2.58 -11.13
N PHE A 41 -8.93 -2.78 -10.40
CA PHE A 41 -7.66 -2.09 -10.54
C PHE A 41 -6.63 -2.83 -11.41
N SER A 42 -6.85 -4.10 -11.73
CA SER A 42 -5.99 -4.87 -12.63
C SER A 42 -6.28 -4.51 -14.09
N ASN A 43 -5.96 -3.29 -14.46
CA ASN A 43 -5.91 -2.94 -15.87
C ASN A 43 -4.51 -3.28 -16.39
N PRO A 44 -4.37 -4.26 -17.32
CA PRO A 44 -3.07 -4.63 -17.85
C PRO A 44 -2.35 -3.50 -18.62
N LYS A 45 -3.06 -2.40 -18.87
CA LYS A 45 -2.50 -1.18 -19.47
C LYS A 45 -2.27 -0.07 -18.46
N ASN A 46 -2.30 -0.37 -17.17
CA ASN A 46 -2.07 0.65 -16.14
C ASN A 46 -0.62 1.11 -16.18
N ILE A 47 -0.41 2.35 -16.58
CA ILE A 47 0.92 2.95 -16.66
C ILE A 47 1.64 2.96 -15.31
N LEU A 48 0.88 2.96 -14.21
CA LEU A 48 1.41 2.97 -12.85
C LEU A 48 2.09 1.65 -12.48
N ASP A 49 1.84 0.58 -13.22
CA ASP A 49 2.45 -0.74 -12.97
C ASP A 49 3.72 -0.99 -13.77
N ARG A 50 4.13 -0.02 -14.58
CA ARG A 50 5.34 -0.16 -15.40
C ARG A 50 6.59 -0.38 -14.54
N GLY A 51 7.43 -1.30 -14.97
CA GLY A 51 8.70 -1.61 -14.31
C GLY A 51 8.56 -2.35 -12.97
N LYS A 52 7.34 -2.71 -12.58
CA LYS A 52 7.09 -3.44 -11.34
C LYS A 52 6.90 -4.93 -11.58
N ARG A 53 7.23 -5.72 -10.56
CA ARG A 53 6.80 -7.12 -10.46
C ARG A 53 5.50 -7.18 -9.68
N SER A 54 4.72 -8.24 -9.85
CA SER A 54 3.46 -8.40 -9.12
C SER A 54 3.29 -9.82 -8.59
N ILE A 55 2.61 -9.92 -7.45
CA ILE A 55 2.17 -11.18 -6.87
C ILE A 55 0.75 -10.99 -6.33
N GLU A 56 -0.10 -11.97 -6.50
CA GLU A 56 -1.45 -11.96 -5.96
C GLU A 56 -1.50 -12.75 -4.67
N LEU A 57 -1.86 -12.09 -3.57
CA LEU A 57 -1.97 -12.70 -2.24
C LEU A 57 -3.26 -12.24 -1.56
N ASP A 58 -3.89 -13.16 -0.83
CA ASP A 58 -4.97 -12.84 0.09
C ASP A 58 -4.41 -12.65 1.49
N LEU A 59 -4.30 -11.39 1.93
CA LEU A 59 -3.75 -11.07 3.24
C LEU A 59 -4.62 -11.54 4.42
N LYS A 60 -5.83 -12.03 4.15
CA LYS A 60 -6.70 -12.67 5.14
C LYS A 60 -6.39 -14.15 5.30
N ASP A 61 -5.75 -14.77 4.32
CA ASP A 61 -5.32 -16.16 4.39
C ASP A 61 -3.98 -16.25 5.13
N PRO A 62 -3.88 -17.04 6.22
CA PRO A 62 -2.62 -17.17 6.96
C PRO A 62 -1.43 -17.63 6.13
N LYS A 63 -1.65 -18.48 5.13
CA LYS A 63 -0.57 -18.96 4.24
C LYS A 63 -0.03 -17.83 3.36
N ASP A 64 -0.92 -17.06 2.76
CA ASP A 64 -0.55 -15.93 1.91
C ASP A 64 0.07 -14.81 2.74
N LEU A 65 -0.44 -14.59 3.95
CA LEU A 65 0.12 -13.62 4.88
C LEU A 65 1.58 -13.94 5.23
N GLU A 66 1.90 -15.22 5.45
CA GLU A 66 3.29 -15.65 5.70
C GLU A 66 4.19 -15.39 4.49
N ILE A 67 3.69 -15.60 3.28
CA ILE A 67 4.42 -15.27 2.04
C ILE A 67 4.68 -13.76 1.97
N ALA A 68 3.67 -12.95 2.24
CA ALA A 68 3.79 -11.49 2.27
C ALA A 68 4.86 -11.05 3.28
N LYS A 69 4.84 -11.60 4.49
CA LYS A 69 5.83 -11.31 5.54
C LYS A 69 7.25 -11.66 5.09
N LYS A 70 7.44 -12.80 4.43
CA LYS A 70 8.77 -13.20 3.91
C LYS A 70 9.27 -12.25 2.84
N ILE A 71 8.40 -11.79 1.96
CA ILE A 71 8.75 -10.82 0.91
C ILE A 71 9.16 -9.49 1.56
N ILE A 72 8.38 -9.01 2.51
CA ILE A 72 8.63 -7.76 3.23
C ILE A 72 9.93 -7.86 4.04
N PHE A 73 10.16 -8.98 4.71
CA PHE A 73 11.37 -9.19 5.50
C PHE A 73 12.66 -9.06 4.68
N ARG A 74 12.60 -9.45 3.40
CA ARG A 74 13.74 -9.37 2.47
C ARG A 74 13.84 -8.05 1.73
N SER A 75 12.98 -7.10 2.06
CA SER A 75 12.89 -5.82 1.36
C SER A 75 13.49 -4.70 2.21
N ASP A 76 13.86 -3.62 1.55
CA ASP A 76 14.42 -2.43 2.20
C ASP A 76 13.33 -1.45 2.58
N ALA A 77 12.21 -1.46 1.85
CA ALA A 77 11.08 -0.59 2.14
C ALA A 77 9.74 -1.27 1.85
N LEU A 78 8.73 -0.83 2.57
CA LEU A 78 7.32 -1.15 2.36
C LEU A 78 6.55 0.14 2.23
N ILE A 79 5.73 0.26 1.19
CA ILE A 79 4.82 1.39 1.00
C ILE A 79 3.37 0.92 0.93
N GLU A 80 2.49 1.60 1.63
CA GLU A 80 1.08 1.29 1.67
C GLU A 80 0.23 2.57 1.79
N GLY A 81 -1.02 2.50 1.37
CA GLY A 81 -1.94 3.63 1.37
C GLY A 81 -3.31 3.28 1.95
N PHE A 82 -3.41 2.27 2.79
CA PHE A 82 -4.65 1.94 3.48
C PHE A 82 -4.98 2.96 4.57
N ARG A 83 -6.24 2.95 4.98
CA ARG A 83 -6.67 3.72 6.15
C ARG A 83 -5.90 3.26 7.39
N PRO A 84 -5.68 4.16 8.36
CA PRO A 84 -5.04 3.80 9.62
C PRO A 84 -5.67 2.56 10.28
N GLY A 85 -4.84 1.66 10.76
CA GLY A 85 -5.25 0.42 11.42
C GLY A 85 -5.44 -0.79 10.49
N VAL A 86 -5.56 -0.61 9.18
CA VAL A 86 -5.79 -1.74 8.26
C VAL A 86 -4.59 -2.67 8.20
N MET A 87 -3.39 -2.14 8.06
CA MET A 87 -2.18 -2.96 8.03
C MET A 87 -1.94 -3.65 9.38
N GLU A 88 -2.20 -2.98 10.48
CA GLU A 88 -2.14 -3.55 11.83
C GLU A 88 -3.12 -4.71 11.98
N ASN A 89 -4.32 -4.60 11.43
CA ASN A 89 -5.32 -5.69 11.46
C ASN A 89 -4.87 -6.93 10.69
N PHE A 90 -4.03 -6.77 9.68
CA PHE A 90 -3.41 -7.89 8.97
C PHE A 90 -2.17 -8.45 9.71
N GLY A 91 -1.71 -7.82 10.78
CA GLY A 91 -0.43 -8.17 11.40
C GLY A 91 0.78 -7.72 10.58
N LEU A 92 0.62 -6.68 9.79
CA LEU A 92 1.64 -6.07 8.93
C LEU A 92 1.93 -4.62 9.30
N GLY A 93 1.54 -4.19 10.48
CA GLY A 93 1.88 -2.88 11.00
C GLY A 93 3.37 -2.73 11.30
N PRO A 94 3.85 -1.49 11.53
CA PRO A 94 5.28 -1.27 11.81
C PRO A 94 5.79 -2.07 13.01
N ASP A 95 4.97 -2.24 14.04
CA ASP A 95 5.35 -2.99 15.24
C ASP A 95 5.39 -4.52 15.00
N ASP A 96 4.64 -5.00 14.01
CA ASP A 96 4.59 -6.42 13.66
C ASP A 96 5.81 -6.86 12.82
N LEU A 97 6.53 -5.91 12.24
CA LEU A 97 7.64 -6.14 11.33
C LEU A 97 9.01 -5.84 11.97
N ASN A 98 9.08 -5.88 13.29
CA ASN A 98 10.29 -5.60 14.08
C ASN A 98 11.48 -6.54 13.78
N GLU A 99 11.24 -7.70 13.17
CA GLU A 99 12.29 -8.61 12.75
C GLU A 99 13.21 -8.02 11.66
N ASN A 100 12.74 -6.99 10.96
CA ASN A 100 13.57 -6.20 10.06
C ASN A 100 13.65 -4.75 10.56
N PRO A 101 14.58 -4.45 11.47
CA PRO A 101 14.68 -3.11 12.07
C PRO A 101 15.15 -2.04 11.08
N LEU A 102 15.67 -2.43 9.92
CA LEU A 102 16.12 -1.50 8.89
C LEU A 102 15.04 -1.20 7.84
N LEU A 103 13.87 -1.83 7.95
CA LEU A 103 12.77 -1.62 7.01
C LEU A 103 12.25 -0.18 7.09
N VAL A 104 12.28 0.50 5.97
CA VAL A 104 11.63 1.81 5.84
C VAL A 104 10.14 1.58 5.57
N TYR A 105 9.30 2.00 6.49
CA TYR A 105 7.85 1.81 6.39
C TYR A 105 7.18 3.12 5.96
N GLY A 106 6.82 3.22 4.68
CA GLY A 106 6.15 4.38 4.10
C GLY A 106 4.63 4.26 4.16
N ARG A 107 3.97 5.19 4.82
CA ARG A 107 2.51 5.22 4.95
C ARG A 107 1.95 6.45 4.25
N MET A 108 1.22 6.21 3.17
CA MET A 108 0.59 7.27 2.38
C MET A 108 -0.76 7.63 2.99
N THR A 109 -0.85 8.83 3.53
CA THR A 109 -2.07 9.34 4.16
C THR A 109 -2.33 10.78 3.73
N GLY A 110 -3.59 11.18 3.73
CA GLY A 110 -3.92 12.59 3.50
C GLY A 110 -3.66 13.49 4.72
N TRP A 111 -3.76 12.92 5.94
CA TRP A 111 -3.80 13.69 7.18
C TRP A 111 -2.97 13.09 8.32
N GLY A 112 -2.15 12.09 8.04
CA GLY A 112 -1.41 11.34 9.06
C GLY A 112 -2.20 10.20 9.69
N GLN A 113 -1.51 9.35 10.46
CA GLN A 113 -2.09 8.12 11.01
C GLN A 113 -3.07 8.38 12.17
N ASN A 114 -2.95 9.49 12.85
CA ASN A 114 -3.72 9.80 14.07
C ASN A 114 -4.80 10.86 13.83
N CYS A 115 -5.09 11.21 12.59
CA CYS A 115 -6.05 12.26 12.29
C CYS A 115 -7.49 11.79 12.50
N LEU A 116 -8.28 12.55 13.26
CA LEU A 116 -9.69 12.27 13.51
C LEU A 116 -10.56 12.37 12.23
N LEU A 117 -10.08 13.03 11.18
CA LEU A 117 -10.79 13.10 9.89
C LEU A 117 -11.00 11.74 9.24
N TYR A 118 -10.22 10.73 9.60
CA TYR A 118 -10.46 9.36 9.13
C TYR A 118 -11.66 8.69 9.78
N THR A 119 -12.15 9.20 10.88
CA THR A 119 -13.38 8.75 11.54
C THR A 119 -14.61 9.51 11.07
N SER A 120 -14.42 10.64 10.39
CA SER A 120 -15.49 11.43 9.79
C SER A 120 -15.80 10.94 8.37
N PRO A 121 -17.05 11.10 7.89
CA PRO A 121 -17.37 10.79 6.50
C PRO A 121 -16.48 11.60 5.54
N SER A 122 -16.02 10.94 4.49
CA SER A 122 -15.20 11.56 3.45
C SER A 122 -16.09 12.24 2.41
N PRO A 123 -15.61 13.27 1.67
CA PRO A 123 -16.35 13.82 0.54
C PRO A 123 -16.72 12.81 -0.54
N ARG A 124 -16.11 11.63 -0.52
CA ARG A 124 -16.45 10.53 -1.42
C ARG A 124 -17.64 9.72 -0.96
N ASP A 125 -18.05 9.86 0.30
CA ASP A 125 -19.22 9.18 0.82
C ASP A 125 -20.47 9.85 0.31
N ALA A 126 -21.47 9.07 -0.09
CA ALA A 126 -22.73 9.59 -0.63
C ALA A 126 -23.43 10.57 0.33
N THR A 127 -23.22 10.40 1.62
CA THR A 127 -23.77 11.28 2.66
C THR A 127 -23.18 12.69 2.58
N LEU A 128 -21.88 12.81 2.38
CA LEU A 128 -21.21 14.11 2.27
C LEU A 128 -21.48 14.81 0.96
N SER A 129 -21.65 14.06 -0.13
CA SER A 129 -22.01 14.65 -1.43
C SER A 129 -23.36 15.38 -1.41
N ARG A 130 -24.16 15.16 -0.39
CA ARG A 130 -25.48 15.82 -0.18
C ARG A 130 -25.42 16.96 0.82
N MET A 131 -24.27 17.22 1.43
CA MET A 131 -24.15 18.34 2.37
C MET A 131 -24.21 19.66 1.61
N PRO A 132 -24.90 20.69 2.17
CA PRO A 132 -24.90 22.02 1.59
C PRO A 132 -23.47 22.57 1.50
N SER A 133 -23.17 23.26 0.41
CA SER A 133 -21.84 23.88 0.21
C SER A 133 -21.49 24.94 1.23
N SER A 134 -22.48 25.43 1.96
CA SER A 134 -22.34 26.42 3.05
C SER A 134 -22.07 25.78 4.43
N ALA A 135 -22.06 24.48 4.51
CA ALA A 135 -21.88 23.78 5.77
C ALA A 135 -20.39 23.56 6.15
#